data_52170e87be6122b109dea76a27ca1ca3
#
_entry.id   52170e87be6122b109dea76a27ca1ca3
#
_cell.length_a   1.000
_cell.length_b   1.000
_cell.length_c   1.000
_cell.angle_alpha   90.00
_cell.angle_beta   90.00
_cell.angle_gamma   90.00
#
_symmetry.space_group_name_H-M   'P 1'
#
loop_
_entity.id
_entity.type
_entity.pdbx_description
1 polymer ?
#
loop_
_entity_poly.entity_id
_entity_poly.type
_entity_poly.pdbx_seq_one_letter_code
_entity_poly.pdbx_strand_id
1 'polypeptide(L)'
;MSTEPTARNDEDPGGTEDVPRPRVYVAGHDAYRDPTSALSFRLRHVQQVISEFYDRTPGPVRVLSFWAGQGADLLGVLEARPELRARTSGALIELLPENFAVARQRVEALGVDLEVVEADASVSEAYAAHAPADLVLLSGIMGNISASDIERLVRFSHALCRPGATVVWTRGAQEPDLGPDISRSFADSGFSELAYLDRLEGTSMRVGVERYDGEPVVLEPGLRLFTFFR
;
A
#
# COMPACT_ATOMS: atom_id res chain seq x y z
N MET A 1 34.03 59.38 -26.78
CA MET A 1 33.52 58.24 -27.51
C MET A 1 33.82 56.99 -26.65
N SER A 2 32.90 56.61 -25.83
CA SER A 2 33.01 55.44 -24.95
C SER A 2 31.92 54.52 -25.35
N THR A 3 32.28 53.30 -25.76
CA THR A 3 31.36 52.20 -26.10
C THR A 3 31.17 51.32 -24.88
N GLU A 4 29.96 51.29 -24.37
CA GLU A 4 29.55 50.32 -23.36
C GLU A 4 29.32 48.94 -24.01
N PRO A 5 29.66 47.83 -23.32
CA PRO A 5 29.30 46.51 -23.77
C PRO A 5 27.94 46.09 -23.19
N THR A 6 27.08 45.64 -24.07
CA THR A 6 25.74 45.06 -23.83
C THR A 6 25.85 43.78 -22.99
N ALA A 7 25.17 43.77 -21.86
CA ALA A 7 24.98 42.56 -21.05
C ALA A 7 24.04 41.57 -21.78
N ARG A 8 24.48 40.33 -21.92
CA ARG A 8 23.64 39.21 -22.34
C ARG A 8 22.84 38.74 -21.13
N ASN A 9 21.52 38.71 -21.28
CA ASN A 9 20.64 37.99 -20.40
C ASN A 9 20.84 36.48 -20.66
N ASP A 10 21.42 35.78 -19.69
CA ASP A 10 21.33 34.33 -19.61
C ASP A 10 19.95 33.99 -19.05
N GLU A 11 19.05 33.53 -19.91
CA GLU A 11 17.81 32.92 -19.51
C GLU A 11 18.12 31.55 -18.89
N ASP A 12 17.86 31.44 -17.61
CA ASP A 12 17.87 30.20 -16.85
C ASP A 12 16.62 29.38 -17.22
N PRO A 13 16.75 28.18 -17.84
CA PRO A 13 15.63 27.30 -18.07
C PRO A 13 15.44 26.37 -16.84
N GLY A 14 15.20 26.95 -15.67
CA GLY A 14 14.85 26.23 -14.47
C GLY A 14 13.40 25.80 -14.50
N GLY A 15 13.12 24.69 -15.21
CA GLY A 15 11.89 23.93 -14.99
C GLY A 15 11.84 23.42 -13.57
N THR A 16 11.11 24.11 -12.70
CA THR A 16 10.76 23.58 -11.38
C THR A 16 9.84 22.41 -11.60
N GLU A 17 10.37 21.17 -11.58
CA GLU A 17 9.56 19.99 -11.34
C GLU A 17 8.79 20.24 -10.03
N ASP A 18 7.47 20.27 -10.14
CA ASP A 18 6.55 20.44 -9.00
C ASP A 18 6.66 19.17 -8.13
N VAL A 19 7.65 19.16 -7.23
CA VAL A 19 7.86 18.07 -6.28
C VAL A 19 6.70 18.10 -5.30
N PRO A 20 5.80 17.09 -5.31
CA PRO A 20 4.67 17.06 -4.41
C PRO A 20 5.14 17.16 -2.95
N ARG A 21 4.61 18.13 -2.21
CA ARG A 21 4.96 18.33 -0.79
C ARG A 21 4.54 17.11 0.03
N PRO A 22 5.35 16.69 1.04
CA PRO A 22 5.00 15.58 1.92
C PRO A 22 3.64 15.84 2.58
N ARG A 23 2.69 14.94 2.41
CA ARG A 23 1.46 14.96 3.19
C ARG A 23 1.80 14.52 4.61
N VAL A 24 1.39 15.30 5.62
CA VAL A 24 1.59 14.95 7.03
C VAL A 24 0.61 13.83 7.37
N TYR A 25 1.09 12.57 7.32
CA TYR A 25 0.27 11.37 7.44
C TYR A 25 -0.28 11.11 8.85
N VAL A 26 0.28 11.73 9.90
CA VAL A 26 -0.29 11.66 11.26
C VAL A 26 -1.68 12.30 11.29
N ALA A 27 -1.88 13.43 10.60
CA ALA A 27 -3.18 14.10 10.49
C ALA A 27 -4.18 13.33 9.60
N GLY A 28 -3.73 12.37 8.79
CA GLY A 28 -4.59 11.55 7.93
C GLY A 28 -5.52 10.61 8.71
N HIS A 29 -5.15 10.22 9.93
CA HIS A 29 -5.99 9.35 10.76
C HIS A 29 -7.26 10.04 11.28
N ASP A 30 -7.28 11.36 11.42
CA ASP A 30 -8.51 12.09 11.78
C ASP A 30 -9.57 12.01 10.69
N ALA A 31 -9.15 11.89 9.42
CA ALA A 31 -10.08 11.71 8.31
C ALA A 31 -10.83 10.36 8.36
N TYR A 32 -10.30 9.34 9.03
CA TYR A 32 -11.02 8.08 9.26
C TYR A 32 -12.15 8.20 10.29
N ARG A 33 -12.16 9.26 11.12
CA ARG A 33 -13.24 9.53 12.07
C ARG A 33 -14.45 10.17 11.41
N ASP A 34 -14.26 10.80 10.25
CA ASP A 34 -15.37 11.33 9.45
C ASP A 34 -15.90 10.21 8.52
N PRO A 35 -17.11 9.67 8.79
CA PRO A 35 -17.67 8.56 8.01
C PRO A 35 -17.97 8.94 6.55
N THR A 36 -17.96 10.23 6.23
CA THR A 36 -18.23 10.76 4.87
C THR A 36 -16.93 11.04 4.09
N SER A 37 -15.77 10.92 4.72
CA SER A 37 -14.50 11.17 4.07
C SER A 37 -14.15 10.09 3.04
N ALA A 38 -13.40 10.48 2.00
CA ALA A 38 -12.90 9.55 0.98
C ALA A 38 -12.06 8.41 1.61
N LEU A 39 -11.30 8.71 2.68
CA LEU A 39 -10.49 7.70 3.37
C LEU A 39 -11.36 6.71 4.16
N SER A 40 -12.46 7.14 4.76
CA SER A 40 -13.41 6.24 5.43
C SER A 40 -14.15 5.34 4.44
N PHE A 41 -14.52 5.86 3.26
CA PHE A 41 -15.09 5.03 2.19
C PHE A 41 -14.09 3.97 1.73
N ARG A 42 -12.85 4.38 1.44
CA ARG A 42 -11.77 3.44 1.09
C ARG A 42 -11.58 2.37 2.16
N LEU A 43 -11.48 2.77 3.42
CA LEU A 43 -11.26 1.85 4.53
C LEU A 43 -12.36 0.78 4.60
N ARG A 44 -13.64 1.18 4.55
CA ARG A 44 -14.76 0.23 4.58
C ARG A 44 -14.71 -0.77 3.43
N HIS A 45 -14.36 -0.32 2.21
CA HIS A 45 -14.24 -1.21 1.06
C HIS A 45 -13.07 -2.17 1.18
N VAL A 46 -11.90 -1.70 1.64
CA VAL A 46 -10.76 -2.58 1.91
C VAL A 46 -11.10 -3.61 2.99
N GLN A 47 -11.75 -3.20 4.08
CA GLN A 47 -12.21 -4.13 5.12
C GLN A 47 -13.23 -5.14 4.61
N GLN A 48 -14.14 -4.73 3.72
CA GLN A 48 -15.07 -5.65 3.07
C GLN A 48 -14.32 -6.67 2.21
N VAL A 49 -13.38 -6.23 1.37
CA VAL A 49 -12.54 -7.11 0.54
C VAL A 49 -11.76 -8.11 1.40
N ILE A 50 -11.15 -7.65 2.50
CA ILE A 50 -10.44 -8.51 3.45
C ILE A 50 -11.41 -9.54 4.06
N SER A 51 -12.59 -9.11 4.49
CA SER A 51 -13.61 -10.01 5.07
C SER A 51 -14.04 -11.08 4.07
N GLU A 52 -14.32 -10.71 2.83
CA GLU A 52 -14.68 -11.62 1.74
C GLU A 52 -13.52 -12.57 1.36
N PHE A 53 -12.27 -12.11 1.43
CA PHE A 53 -11.10 -12.96 1.27
C PHE A 53 -11.08 -14.07 2.32
N TYR A 54 -11.31 -13.75 3.60
CA TYR A 54 -11.37 -14.73 4.67
C TYR A 54 -12.51 -15.72 4.51
N ASP A 55 -13.66 -15.30 3.97
CA ASP A 55 -14.81 -16.18 3.72
C ASP A 55 -14.51 -17.23 2.63
N ARG A 56 -13.68 -16.87 1.65
CA ARG A 56 -13.26 -17.75 0.55
C ARG A 56 -12.01 -18.57 0.84
N THR A 57 -11.25 -18.20 1.88
CA THR A 57 -9.96 -18.82 2.21
C THR A 57 -10.07 -19.56 3.53
N PRO A 58 -10.35 -20.87 3.55
CA PRO A 58 -10.38 -21.65 4.78
C PRO A 58 -8.95 -21.90 5.30
N GLY A 59 -8.81 -22.09 6.62
CA GLY A 59 -7.55 -22.43 7.26
C GLY A 59 -6.69 -21.24 7.65
N PRO A 60 -5.40 -21.46 7.98
CA PRO A 60 -4.44 -20.40 8.37
C PRO A 60 -4.20 -19.41 7.24
N VAL A 61 -4.07 -18.14 7.59
CA VAL A 61 -3.81 -17.04 6.66
C VAL A 61 -2.60 -16.24 7.16
N ARG A 62 -1.62 -16.08 6.29
CA ARG A 62 -0.50 -15.15 6.52
C ARG A 62 -0.75 -13.85 5.78
N VAL A 63 -0.65 -12.73 6.50
CA VAL A 63 -0.87 -11.39 5.96
C VAL A 63 0.41 -10.58 6.00
N LEU A 64 0.66 -9.82 4.94
CA LEU A 64 1.63 -8.73 4.89
C LEU A 64 0.90 -7.42 4.62
N SER A 65 1.03 -6.45 5.52
CA SER A 65 0.48 -5.11 5.33
C SER A 65 1.60 -4.09 5.31
N PHE A 66 1.76 -3.42 4.17
CA PHE A 66 2.77 -2.41 3.93
C PHE A 66 2.24 -1.04 4.27
N TRP A 67 3.06 -0.22 4.95
CA TRP A 67 2.67 1.12 5.38
C TRP A 67 1.35 1.09 6.12
N ALA A 68 1.30 0.20 7.10
CA ALA A 68 0.08 -0.24 7.73
C ALA A 68 -0.63 0.85 8.56
N GLY A 69 0.04 1.96 8.85
CA GLY A 69 -0.49 2.98 9.74
C GLY A 69 -0.81 2.39 11.11
N GLN A 70 -1.98 2.69 11.62
CA GLN A 70 -2.49 2.09 12.86
C GLN A 70 -3.15 0.71 12.66
N GLY A 71 -2.94 0.09 11.49
CA GLY A 71 -3.49 -1.23 11.15
C GLY A 71 -4.99 -1.25 10.88
N ALA A 72 -5.62 -0.10 10.58
CA ALA A 72 -7.07 0.02 10.49
C ALA A 72 -7.72 -0.94 9.47
N ASP A 73 -7.05 -1.21 8.37
CA ASP A 73 -7.54 -2.08 7.30
C ASP A 73 -7.76 -3.52 7.83
N LEU A 74 -6.70 -4.17 8.35
CA LEU A 74 -6.74 -5.55 8.84
C LEU A 74 -7.31 -5.65 10.25
N LEU A 75 -6.78 -4.87 11.20
CA LEU A 75 -7.16 -4.99 12.60
C LEU A 75 -8.63 -4.64 12.82
N GLY A 76 -9.20 -3.71 12.02
CA GLY A 76 -10.63 -3.43 12.06
C GLY A 76 -11.50 -4.63 11.68
N VAL A 77 -11.07 -5.46 10.73
CA VAL A 77 -11.75 -6.73 10.40
C VAL A 77 -11.61 -7.73 11.55
N LEU A 78 -10.41 -7.87 12.14
CA LEU A 78 -10.16 -8.79 13.25
C LEU A 78 -10.84 -8.36 14.57
N GLU A 79 -11.12 -7.07 14.73
CA GLU A 79 -11.97 -6.55 15.81
C GLU A 79 -13.42 -6.96 15.63
N ALA A 80 -13.95 -6.78 14.40
CA ALA A 80 -15.34 -7.10 14.06
C ALA A 80 -15.60 -8.62 13.97
N ARG A 81 -14.55 -9.41 13.66
CA ARG A 81 -14.64 -10.86 13.42
C ARG A 81 -13.60 -11.62 14.27
N PRO A 82 -13.82 -11.76 15.59
CA PRO A 82 -12.86 -12.37 16.51
C PRO A 82 -12.46 -13.81 16.14
N GLU A 83 -13.33 -14.56 15.48
CA GLU A 83 -13.10 -15.94 15.03
C GLU A 83 -11.94 -16.06 14.02
N LEU A 84 -11.57 -14.95 13.36
CA LEU A 84 -10.48 -14.93 12.39
C LEU A 84 -9.10 -14.87 13.05
N ARG A 85 -9.02 -14.37 14.31
CA ARG A 85 -7.74 -14.08 14.99
C ARG A 85 -6.85 -15.31 15.11
N ALA A 86 -7.42 -16.44 15.51
CA ALA A 86 -6.68 -17.68 15.75
C ALA A 86 -6.05 -18.29 14.47
N ARG A 87 -6.49 -17.86 13.29
CA ARG A 87 -5.98 -18.31 12.01
C ARG A 87 -5.19 -17.25 11.22
N THR A 88 -5.00 -16.08 11.81
CA THR A 88 -4.26 -14.95 11.20
C THR A 88 -2.87 -14.85 11.80
N SER A 89 -1.86 -14.80 10.93
CA SER A 89 -0.46 -14.53 11.29
C SER A 89 0.18 -13.58 10.28
N GLY A 90 1.40 -13.10 10.54
CA GLY A 90 2.13 -12.27 9.58
C GLY A 90 2.66 -10.97 10.16
N ALA A 91 2.71 -9.90 9.34
CA ALA A 91 3.28 -8.64 9.78
C ALA A 91 2.57 -7.38 9.26
N LEU A 92 2.61 -6.34 10.08
CA LEU A 92 2.28 -4.96 9.76
C LEU A 92 3.57 -4.15 9.73
N ILE A 93 3.93 -3.58 8.58
CA ILE A 93 5.16 -2.79 8.43
C ILE A 93 4.80 -1.32 8.49
N GLU A 94 5.33 -0.60 9.48
CA GLU A 94 5.06 0.82 9.70
C GLU A 94 6.32 1.54 10.17
N LEU A 95 6.62 2.68 9.55
CA LEU A 95 7.83 3.45 9.83
C LEU A 95 7.62 4.53 10.91
N LEU A 96 6.41 5.12 10.99
CA LEU A 96 6.15 6.23 11.89
C LEU A 96 5.95 5.72 13.32
N PRO A 97 6.77 6.15 14.31
CA PRO A 97 6.71 5.62 15.69
C PRO A 97 5.34 5.74 16.34
N GLU A 98 4.60 6.83 16.07
CA GLU A 98 3.28 7.05 16.64
C GLU A 98 2.25 6.03 16.13
N ASN A 99 2.27 5.74 14.83
CA ASN A 99 1.40 4.74 14.22
C ASN A 99 1.79 3.33 14.64
N PHE A 100 3.09 3.03 14.64
CA PHE A 100 3.65 1.78 15.14
C PHE A 100 3.19 1.48 16.57
N ALA A 101 3.30 2.45 17.49
CA ALA A 101 2.90 2.26 18.87
C ALA A 101 1.41 1.91 19.00
N VAL A 102 0.54 2.60 18.25
CA VAL A 102 -0.91 2.33 18.24
C VAL A 102 -1.21 0.96 17.64
N ALA A 103 -0.60 0.61 16.50
CA ALA A 103 -0.79 -0.69 15.86
C ALA A 103 -0.37 -1.83 16.78
N ARG A 104 0.79 -1.72 17.44
CA ARG A 104 1.28 -2.70 18.41
C ARG A 104 0.33 -2.89 19.59
N GLN A 105 -0.15 -1.79 20.18
CA GLN A 105 -1.13 -1.87 21.28
C GLN A 105 -2.42 -2.60 20.84
N ARG A 106 -2.89 -2.34 19.63
CA ARG A 106 -4.08 -3.02 19.06
C ARG A 106 -3.83 -4.51 18.84
N VAL A 107 -2.69 -4.89 18.28
CA VAL A 107 -2.31 -6.30 18.07
C VAL A 107 -2.25 -7.04 19.40
N GLU A 108 -1.61 -6.46 20.42
CA GLU A 108 -1.54 -7.00 21.78
C GLU A 108 -2.95 -7.17 22.40
N ALA A 109 -3.81 -6.16 22.27
CA ALA A 109 -5.19 -6.21 22.79
C ALA A 109 -6.07 -7.27 22.10
N LEU A 110 -5.83 -7.53 20.80
CA LEU A 110 -6.54 -8.54 20.03
C LEU A 110 -6.03 -9.97 20.31
N GLY A 111 -4.81 -10.12 20.81
CA GLY A 111 -4.17 -11.42 21.02
C GLY A 111 -3.97 -12.20 19.71
N VAL A 112 -3.69 -11.50 18.61
CA VAL A 112 -3.48 -12.10 17.29
C VAL A 112 -1.98 -12.28 17.03
N ASP A 113 -1.60 -13.34 16.30
CA ASP A 113 -0.22 -13.67 15.95
C ASP A 113 0.30 -12.79 14.78
N LEU A 114 0.34 -11.48 15.02
CA LEU A 114 0.87 -10.49 14.09
C LEU A 114 2.05 -9.76 14.72
N GLU A 115 3.13 -9.64 13.97
CA GLU A 115 4.24 -8.77 14.32
C GLU A 115 3.99 -7.36 13.75
N VAL A 116 4.22 -6.32 14.56
CA VAL A 116 4.32 -4.96 14.05
C VAL A 116 5.80 -4.61 13.94
N VAL A 117 6.26 -4.39 12.71
CA VAL A 117 7.68 -4.13 12.41
C VAL A 117 7.88 -2.65 12.17
N GLU A 118 8.69 -2.00 13.03
CA GLU A 118 9.07 -0.60 12.86
C GLU A 118 10.18 -0.51 11.80
N ALA A 119 9.80 -0.36 10.53
CA ALA A 119 10.73 -0.37 9.40
C ALA A 119 10.20 0.36 8.18
N ASP A 120 11.12 0.69 7.26
CA ASP A 120 10.80 1.21 5.93
C ASP A 120 10.28 0.09 5.02
N ALA A 121 8.98 0.09 4.74
CA ALA A 121 8.33 -0.89 3.86
C ALA A 121 8.86 -0.87 2.41
N SER A 122 9.67 0.11 2.04
CA SER A 122 10.30 0.17 0.72
C SER A 122 11.49 -0.78 0.54
N VAL A 123 12.00 -1.37 1.62
CA VAL A 123 13.15 -2.29 1.61
C VAL A 123 12.72 -3.70 2.02
N SER A 124 13.16 -4.70 1.23
CA SER A 124 12.71 -6.10 1.35
C SER A 124 13.10 -6.76 2.67
N GLU A 125 14.15 -6.32 3.34
CA GLU A 125 14.53 -6.82 4.66
C GLU A 125 13.45 -6.66 5.73
N ALA A 126 12.64 -5.61 5.61
CA ALA A 126 11.59 -5.30 6.58
C ALA A 126 10.53 -6.41 6.71
N TYR A 127 10.40 -7.25 5.70
CA TYR A 127 9.33 -8.27 5.62
C TYR A 127 9.79 -9.63 5.08
N ALA A 128 11.09 -9.82 4.83
CA ALA A 128 11.60 -11.07 4.26
C ALA A 128 11.25 -12.30 5.12
N ALA A 129 11.23 -12.17 6.45
CA ALA A 129 10.86 -13.25 7.37
C ALA A 129 9.36 -13.62 7.31
N HIS A 130 8.52 -12.74 6.77
CA HIS A 130 7.07 -12.90 6.72
C HIS A 130 6.53 -13.22 5.32
N ALA A 131 7.38 -13.10 4.29
CA ALA A 131 7.05 -13.52 2.93
C ALA A 131 7.33 -15.04 2.75
N PRO A 132 6.63 -15.73 1.81
CA PRO A 132 5.47 -15.25 1.09
C PRO A 132 4.17 -15.31 1.92
N ALA A 133 3.20 -14.47 1.58
CA ALA A 133 1.92 -14.32 2.26
C ALA A 133 0.73 -14.82 1.41
N ASP A 134 -0.41 -15.01 2.06
CA ASP A 134 -1.69 -15.35 1.43
C ASP A 134 -2.50 -14.10 1.08
N LEU A 135 -2.28 -13.01 1.86
CA LEU A 135 -2.90 -11.71 1.64
C LEU A 135 -1.83 -10.60 1.76
N VAL A 136 -1.71 -9.78 0.74
CA VAL A 136 -0.78 -8.63 0.71
C VAL A 136 -1.59 -7.34 0.59
N LEU A 137 -1.40 -6.41 1.52
CA LEU A 137 -2.09 -5.12 1.55
C LEU A 137 -1.11 -4.00 1.17
N LEU A 138 -1.36 -3.36 0.01
CA LEU A 138 -0.61 -2.22 -0.52
C LEU A 138 -1.46 -0.94 -0.46
N SER A 139 -2.18 -0.78 0.66
CA SER A 139 -3.09 0.36 0.85
C SER A 139 -2.33 1.66 1.07
N GLY A 140 -2.69 2.70 0.29
CA GLY A 140 -2.15 4.06 0.46
C GLY A 140 -0.75 4.29 -0.12
N ILE A 141 -0.07 3.28 -0.67
CA ILE A 141 1.29 3.41 -1.21
C ILE A 141 1.28 4.05 -2.61
N MET A 142 0.48 3.51 -3.53
CA MET A 142 0.55 3.84 -4.97
C MET A 142 0.16 5.29 -5.31
N GLY A 143 -0.38 6.05 -4.36
CA GLY A 143 -0.61 7.48 -4.49
C GLY A 143 0.56 8.37 -4.02
N ASN A 144 1.63 7.77 -3.50
CA ASN A 144 2.71 8.46 -2.80
C ASN A 144 4.12 8.07 -3.29
N ILE A 145 4.17 7.38 -4.43
CA ILE A 145 5.40 6.95 -5.10
C ILE A 145 5.30 7.26 -6.61
N SER A 146 6.44 7.27 -7.30
CA SER A 146 6.50 7.55 -8.74
C SER A 146 5.85 6.45 -9.57
N ALA A 147 5.47 6.76 -10.82
CA ALA A 147 4.93 5.78 -11.76
C ALA A 147 5.91 4.62 -12.00
N SER A 148 7.20 4.91 -12.11
CA SER A 148 8.24 3.89 -12.27
C SER A 148 8.41 3.00 -11.02
N ASP A 149 8.20 3.56 -9.83
CA ASP A 149 8.23 2.80 -8.59
C ASP A 149 6.96 1.95 -8.41
N ILE A 150 5.80 2.43 -8.87
CA ILE A 150 4.58 1.62 -8.94
C ILE A 150 4.82 0.39 -9.80
N GLU A 151 5.33 0.58 -11.02
CA GLU A 151 5.62 -0.53 -11.93
C GLU A 151 6.63 -1.53 -11.34
N ARG A 152 7.67 -1.03 -10.65
CA ARG A 152 8.64 -1.88 -9.95
C ARG A 152 7.98 -2.66 -8.81
N LEU A 153 7.18 -2.00 -7.96
CA LEU A 153 6.48 -2.64 -6.84
C LEU A 153 5.53 -3.72 -7.34
N VAL A 154 4.76 -3.45 -8.39
CA VAL A 154 3.82 -4.42 -8.98
C VAL A 154 4.59 -5.63 -9.51
N ARG A 155 5.62 -5.42 -10.33
CA ARG A 155 6.45 -6.52 -10.85
C ARG A 155 7.09 -7.36 -9.74
N PHE A 156 7.41 -6.75 -8.61
CA PHE A 156 8.02 -7.44 -7.48
C PHE A 156 7.00 -8.16 -6.58
N SER A 157 5.74 -7.78 -6.65
CA SER A 157 4.69 -8.30 -5.77
C SER A 157 4.53 -9.82 -5.83
N HIS A 158 4.94 -10.47 -6.95
CA HIS A 158 4.93 -11.93 -7.06
C HIS A 158 5.82 -12.61 -5.99
N ALA A 159 6.95 -11.99 -5.60
CA ALA A 159 7.83 -12.53 -4.56
C ALA A 159 7.26 -12.39 -3.13
N LEU A 160 6.22 -11.59 -2.97
CA LEU A 160 5.49 -11.43 -1.70
C LEU A 160 4.40 -12.48 -1.53
N CYS A 161 4.01 -13.17 -2.60
CA CYS A 161 2.78 -13.94 -2.72
C CYS A 161 3.05 -15.44 -2.76
N ARG A 162 2.24 -16.21 -2.03
CA ARG A 162 2.04 -17.62 -2.33
C ARG A 162 1.22 -17.79 -3.59
N PRO A 163 1.33 -18.91 -4.34
CA PRO A 163 0.37 -19.22 -5.40
C PRO A 163 -1.07 -19.16 -4.88
N GLY A 164 -1.93 -18.41 -5.56
CA GLY A 164 -3.30 -18.13 -5.15
C GLY A 164 -3.48 -16.98 -4.16
N ALA A 165 -2.41 -16.32 -3.72
CA ALA A 165 -2.48 -15.17 -2.82
C ALA A 165 -3.26 -14.00 -3.43
N THR A 166 -3.88 -13.21 -2.56
CA THR A 166 -4.57 -11.99 -2.95
C THR A 166 -3.76 -10.75 -2.60
N VAL A 167 -3.64 -9.82 -3.54
CA VAL A 167 -3.07 -8.48 -3.34
C VAL A 167 -4.20 -7.48 -3.39
N VAL A 168 -4.27 -6.60 -2.39
CA VAL A 168 -5.22 -5.47 -2.37
C VAL A 168 -4.42 -4.18 -2.43
N TRP A 169 -4.70 -3.37 -3.42
CA TRP A 169 -4.05 -2.07 -3.59
C TRP A 169 -5.05 -0.92 -3.67
N THR A 170 -4.60 0.27 -3.29
CA THR A 170 -5.44 1.47 -3.35
C THR A 170 -4.70 2.66 -3.95
N ARG A 171 -5.44 3.48 -4.72
CA ARG A 171 -4.94 4.73 -5.28
C ARG A 171 -6.07 5.76 -5.42
N GLY A 172 -5.76 7.05 -5.21
CA GLY A 172 -6.64 8.14 -5.63
C GLY A 172 -6.61 8.32 -7.15
N ALA A 173 -7.72 8.83 -7.72
CA ALA A 173 -7.81 9.18 -9.13
C ALA A 173 -7.17 10.55 -9.42
N GLN A 174 -5.93 10.74 -8.97
CA GLN A 174 -5.15 11.94 -9.32
C GLN A 174 -4.50 11.80 -10.70
N GLU A 175 -4.33 12.93 -11.35
CA GLU A 175 -3.60 12.98 -12.63
C GLU A 175 -2.06 12.83 -12.42
N PRO A 176 -1.37 12.08 -13.29
CA PRO A 176 -1.94 11.22 -14.31
C PRO A 176 -2.68 10.03 -13.73
N ASP A 177 -3.80 9.65 -14.39
CA ASP A 177 -4.58 8.48 -13.98
C ASP A 177 -3.85 7.19 -14.32
N LEU A 178 -3.19 6.61 -13.33
CA LEU A 178 -2.42 5.36 -13.47
C LEU A 178 -3.22 4.10 -13.12
N GLY A 179 -4.49 4.20 -12.73
CA GLY A 179 -5.29 3.03 -12.35
C GLY A 179 -5.28 1.91 -13.40
N PRO A 180 -5.63 2.20 -14.67
CA PRO A 180 -5.60 1.20 -15.74
C PRO A 180 -4.21 0.62 -16.01
N ASP A 181 -3.15 1.42 -15.84
CA ASP A 181 -1.78 0.95 -16.04
C ASP A 181 -1.32 0.04 -14.90
N ILE A 182 -1.76 0.29 -13.68
CA ILE A 182 -1.51 -0.59 -12.52
C ILE A 182 -2.15 -1.96 -12.76
N SER A 183 -3.45 -2.04 -13.13
CA SER A 183 -4.11 -3.31 -13.43
C SER A 183 -3.42 -4.06 -14.56
N ARG A 184 -3.00 -3.36 -15.64
CA ARG A 184 -2.24 -3.97 -16.72
C ARG A 184 -0.90 -4.52 -16.24
N SER A 185 -0.16 -3.78 -15.41
CA SER A 185 1.12 -4.22 -14.86
C SER A 185 0.98 -5.47 -13.99
N PHE A 186 -0.11 -5.60 -13.23
CA PHE A 186 -0.41 -6.82 -12.48
C PHE A 186 -0.66 -8.00 -13.42
N ALA A 187 -1.48 -7.82 -14.47
CA ALA A 187 -1.73 -8.86 -15.46
C ALA A 187 -0.44 -9.34 -16.15
N ASP A 188 0.44 -8.40 -16.53
CA ASP A 188 1.74 -8.69 -17.15
C ASP A 188 2.71 -9.38 -16.15
N SER A 189 2.46 -9.29 -14.85
CA SER A 189 3.26 -9.87 -13.78
C SER A 189 2.70 -11.20 -13.23
N GLY A 190 1.73 -11.81 -13.92
CA GLY A 190 1.18 -13.12 -13.57
C GLY A 190 0.05 -13.08 -12.54
N PHE A 191 -0.67 -11.96 -12.48
CA PHE A 191 -1.86 -11.82 -11.64
C PHE A 191 -3.14 -11.78 -12.49
N SER A 192 -4.23 -12.27 -11.92
CA SER A 192 -5.59 -12.12 -12.45
C SER A 192 -6.36 -11.13 -11.61
N GLU A 193 -7.02 -10.17 -12.26
CA GLU A 193 -7.90 -9.22 -11.58
C GLU A 193 -9.14 -9.94 -11.03
N LEU A 194 -9.37 -9.86 -9.73
CA LEU A 194 -10.58 -10.35 -9.06
C LEU A 194 -11.65 -9.27 -8.96
N ALA A 195 -11.23 -8.02 -8.72
CA ALA A 195 -12.11 -6.86 -8.68
C ALA A 195 -11.33 -5.57 -8.93
N TYR A 196 -11.98 -4.63 -9.62
CA TYR A 196 -11.50 -3.27 -9.77
C TYR A 196 -12.64 -2.30 -9.50
N LEU A 197 -12.55 -1.59 -8.40
CA LEU A 197 -13.52 -0.59 -8.00
C LEU A 197 -12.98 0.78 -8.43
N ASP A 198 -13.45 1.24 -9.59
CA ASP A 198 -13.12 2.57 -10.09
C ASP A 198 -14.03 3.62 -9.45
N ARG A 199 -13.42 4.61 -8.83
CA ARG A 199 -14.13 5.73 -8.22
C ARG A 199 -15.23 5.27 -7.27
N LEU A 200 -14.85 4.80 -6.09
CA LEU A 200 -15.79 4.47 -5.02
C LEU A 200 -16.80 5.60 -4.85
N GLU A 201 -18.08 5.26 -4.67
CA GLU A 201 -19.17 6.22 -4.57
C GLU A 201 -18.84 7.43 -3.69
N GLY A 202 -18.98 8.64 -4.25
CA GLY A 202 -18.67 9.90 -3.57
C GLY A 202 -17.18 10.22 -3.41
N THR A 203 -16.27 9.44 -3.98
CA THR A 203 -14.82 9.63 -3.84
C THR A 203 -14.06 9.51 -5.17
N SER A 204 -12.78 9.93 -5.17
CA SER A 204 -11.83 9.65 -6.25
C SER A 204 -10.96 8.41 -5.97
N MET A 205 -11.31 7.60 -4.98
CA MET A 205 -10.49 6.45 -4.59
C MET A 205 -10.77 5.22 -5.46
N ARG A 206 -9.72 4.44 -5.69
CA ARG A 206 -9.76 3.15 -6.37
C ARG A 206 -9.25 2.05 -5.45
N VAL A 207 -9.83 0.87 -5.60
CA VAL A 207 -9.37 -0.36 -4.95
C VAL A 207 -9.25 -1.44 -6.02
N GLY A 208 -8.07 -2.00 -6.18
CA GLY A 208 -7.85 -3.18 -7.00
C GLY A 208 -7.58 -4.40 -6.14
N VAL A 209 -8.05 -5.54 -6.60
CA VAL A 209 -7.89 -6.85 -5.95
C VAL A 209 -7.38 -7.84 -6.99
N GLU A 210 -6.18 -8.33 -6.78
CA GLU A 210 -5.47 -9.19 -7.72
C GLU A 210 -5.18 -10.54 -7.08
N ARG A 211 -5.26 -11.61 -7.86
CA ARG A 211 -4.84 -12.96 -7.44
C ARG A 211 -3.55 -13.34 -8.17
N TYR A 212 -2.57 -13.81 -7.42
CA TYR A 212 -1.35 -14.35 -7.99
C TYR A 212 -1.56 -15.76 -8.53
N ASP A 213 -1.35 -15.96 -9.83
CA ASP A 213 -1.55 -17.25 -10.51
C ASP A 213 -0.22 -17.95 -10.88
N GLY A 214 0.92 -17.31 -10.52
CA GLY A 214 2.24 -17.83 -10.87
C GLY A 214 2.82 -18.85 -9.88
N GLU A 215 4.03 -19.29 -10.18
CA GLU A 215 4.79 -20.20 -9.34
C GLU A 215 5.46 -19.46 -8.15
N PRO A 216 5.84 -20.19 -7.07
CA PRO A 216 6.52 -19.58 -5.94
C PRO A 216 7.83 -18.90 -6.37
N VAL A 217 8.04 -17.67 -5.90
CA VAL A 217 9.26 -16.90 -6.14
C VAL A 217 9.92 -16.59 -4.81
N VAL A 218 11.25 -16.75 -4.77
CA VAL A 218 12.03 -16.42 -3.57
C VAL A 218 12.25 -14.93 -3.48
N LEU A 219 11.89 -14.34 -2.34
CA LEU A 219 12.16 -12.95 -2.05
C LEU A 219 13.67 -12.74 -1.84
N GLU A 220 14.29 -11.90 -2.66
CA GLU A 220 15.67 -11.49 -2.45
C GLU A 220 15.73 -10.36 -1.41
N PRO A 221 16.56 -10.47 -0.37
CA PRO A 221 16.80 -9.38 0.57
C PRO A 221 17.62 -8.26 -0.09
N GLY A 222 17.58 -7.06 0.49
CA GLY A 222 18.40 -5.94 0.04
C GLY A 222 17.82 -5.12 -1.13
N LEU A 223 16.60 -5.41 -1.54
CA LEU A 223 15.96 -4.70 -2.63
C LEU A 223 15.18 -3.48 -2.13
N ARG A 224 15.41 -2.32 -2.77
CA ARG A 224 14.54 -1.16 -2.62
C ARG A 224 13.48 -1.18 -3.72
N LEU A 225 12.22 -1.30 -3.31
CA LEU A 225 11.10 -1.44 -4.24
C LEU A 225 10.56 -0.09 -4.72
N PHE A 226 10.57 0.91 -3.85
CA PHE A 226 10.04 2.24 -4.14
C PHE A 226 10.66 3.30 -3.23
N THR A 227 10.36 4.56 -3.53
CA THR A 227 10.71 5.70 -2.67
C THR A 227 9.48 6.59 -2.54
N PHE A 228 9.08 6.90 -1.30
CA PHE A 228 8.00 7.85 -1.07
C PHE A 228 8.41 9.27 -1.49
N PHE A 229 7.48 10.02 -2.05
CA PHE A 229 7.66 11.46 -2.22
C PHE A 229 7.83 12.10 -0.84
N ARG A 230 8.93 12.79 -0.64
CA ARG A 230 9.26 13.51 0.59
C ARG A 230 8.76 14.95 0.56
#